data_0d065b8fcdb59acb9448c9cb3dce18ca
#
_entry.id   0d065b8fcdb59acb9448c9cb3dce18ca
#
_cell.length_a   1.000
_cell.length_b   1.000
_cell.length_c   1.000
_cell.angle_alpha   90.00
_cell.angle_beta   90.00
_cell.angle_gamma   90.00
#
_symmetry.space_group_name_H-M   'P 1'
#
loop_
_entity.id
_entity.type
_entity.pdbx_description
1 polymer ?
#
loop_
_entity_poly.entity_id
_entity_poly.type
_entity_poly.pdbx_seq_one_letter_code
_entity_poly.pdbx_strand_id
1 'polypeptide(L)'
;ISNATICYYFAPVLVMILSPLILKEPLSVLKVLCIVAALVGLACIAGVSKKAGANDFVGILYGLGSAVLYATVIFLNKCLKDIKGIESSIVQLGVSAISLLAYVLMSEGFKLDEMTVTPIVLLLIVGVIHTGVVYLLYFSSMRELSAQSVAALSYIDPVVAILLASIFLHEKMTIVQIIGGILILG
;
A
#
# COMPACT_ATOMS: atom_id res chain seq x y z
N ILE A 1 4.73 -12.66 6.14
CA ILE A 1 4.93 -11.31 5.57
C ILE A 1 6.43 -11.11 5.41
N SER A 2 6.90 -10.76 4.21
CA SER A 2 8.33 -10.56 3.95
C SER A 2 8.82 -9.25 4.60
N ASN A 3 10.12 -9.18 4.92
CA ASN A 3 10.74 -7.96 5.43
C ASN A 3 10.52 -6.76 4.47
N ALA A 4 10.44 -7.00 3.17
CA ALA A 4 10.11 -5.99 2.17
C ALA A 4 8.72 -5.36 2.41
N THR A 5 7.71 -6.16 2.76
CA THR A 5 6.35 -5.66 3.04
C THR A 5 6.32 -4.78 4.29
N ILE A 6 7.08 -5.15 5.34
CA ILE A 6 7.21 -4.32 6.54
C ILE A 6 7.85 -2.97 6.20
N CYS A 7 8.92 -2.99 5.38
CA CYS A 7 9.60 -1.79 4.94
C CYS A 7 8.72 -0.89 4.06
N TYR A 8 7.85 -1.48 3.23
CA TYR A 8 6.86 -0.72 2.45
C TYR A 8 5.89 0.06 3.36
N TYR A 9 5.43 -0.54 4.47
CA TYR A 9 4.57 0.15 5.44
C TYR A 9 5.27 1.27 6.22
N PHE A 10 6.54 1.56 5.92
CA PHE A 10 7.21 2.78 6.39
C PHE A 10 6.77 4.03 5.61
N ALA A 11 6.08 3.88 4.49
CA ALA A 11 5.58 4.99 3.68
C ALA A 11 4.74 6.03 4.45
N PRO A 12 3.77 5.65 5.32
CA PRO A 12 3.03 6.60 6.13
C PRO A 12 3.91 7.46 7.05
N VAL A 13 5.01 6.90 7.56
CA VAL A 13 5.99 7.65 8.37
C VAL A 13 6.68 8.71 7.52
N LEU A 14 7.09 8.35 6.30
CA LEU A 14 7.69 9.31 5.36
C LEU A 14 6.72 10.43 5.03
N VAL A 15 5.46 10.10 4.78
CA VAL A 15 4.42 11.11 4.53
C VAL A 15 4.23 12.03 5.74
N MET A 16 4.18 11.47 6.95
CA MET A 16 4.04 12.26 8.17
C MET A 16 5.20 13.25 8.36
N ILE A 17 6.44 12.79 8.17
CA ILE A 17 7.64 13.62 8.36
C ILE A 17 7.75 14.70 7.27
N LEU A 18 7.42 14.37 6.02
CA LEU A 18 7.60 15.26 4.88
C LEU A 18 6.40 16.16 4.61
N SER A 19 5.20 15.82 5.10
CA SER A 19 3.97 16.60 4.89
C SER A 19 4.08 18.07 5.38
N PRO A 20 4.67 18.40 6.54
CA PRO A 20 4.86 19.77 6.94
C PRO A 20 5.78 20.57 6.02
N LEU A 21 6.78 19.90 5.44
CA LEU A 21 7.76 20.54 4.55
C LEU A 21 7.19 20.76 3.15
N ILE A 22 6.49 19.78 2.61
CA ILE A 22 6.00 19.78 1.21
C ILE A 22 4.63 20.44 1.11
N LEU A 23 3.69 20.08 1.99
CA LEU A 23 2.30 20.52 1.94
C LEU A 23 1.94 21.59 2.96
N LYS A 24 2.89 21.93 3.85
CA LYS A 24 2.68 22.86 4.97
C LYS A 24 1.54 22.43 5.91
N GLU A 25 1.26 21.12 6.00
CA GLU A 25 0.28 20.56 6.92
C GLU A 25 0.86 20.55 8.34
N PRO A 26 0.17 21.13 9.35
CA PRO A 26 0.69 21.13 10.71
C PRO A 26 0.74 19.72 11.29
N LEU A 27 1.84 19.39 11.98
CA LEU A 27 1.94 18.15 12.75
C LEU A 27 1.07 18.26 14.00
N SER A 28 0.20 17.27 14.19
CA SER A 28 -0.54 17.09 15.44
C SER A 28 0.10 15.97 16.24
N VAL A 29 0.27 16.19 17.55
CA VAL A 29 0.79 15.18 18.48
C VAL A 29 -0.05 13.90 18.41
N LEU A 30 -1.37 14.03 18.29
CA LEU A 30 -2.28 12.88 18.14
C LEU A 30 -1.94 12.05 16.91
N LYS A 31 -1.70 12.68 15.75
CA LYS A 31 -1.35 11.96 14.51
C LYS A 31 -0.02 11.22 14.63
N VAL A 32 0.97 11.83 15.31
CA VAL A 32 2.26 11.19 15.59
C VAL A 32 2.06 9.96 16.48
N LEU A 33 1.27 10.09 17.54
CA LEU A 33 0.96 8.96 18.44
C LEU A 33 0.24 7.83 17.70
N CYS A 34 -0.75 8.15 16.85
CA CYS A 34 -1.44 7.15 16.03
C CYS A 34 -0.47 6.38 15.11
N ILE A 35 0.47 7.08 14.46
CA ILE A 35 1.45 6.40 13.59
C ILE A 35 2.43 5.55 14.39
N VAL A 36 2.89 6.01 15.54
CA VAL A 36 3.75 5.20 16.41
C VAL A 36 2.99 3.95 16.89
N ALA A 37 1.74 4.09 17.33
CA ALA A 37 0.91 2.96 17.72
C ALA A 37 0.69 1.99 16.56
N ALA A 38 0.42 2.51 15.35
CA ALA A 38 0.24 1.70 14.15
C ALA A 38 1.53 0.96 13.74
N LEU A 39 2.71 1.58 13.87
CA LEU A 39 3.99 0.91 13.62
C LEU A 39 4.25 -0.22 14.61
N VAL A 40 3.96 -0.01 15.89
CA VAL A 40 4.06 -1.07 16.92
C VAL A 40 3.08 -2.18 16.62
N GLY A 41 1.83 -1.84 16.28
CA GLY A 41 0.81 -2.79 15.87
C GLY A 41 1.23 -3.60 14.64
N LEU A 42 1.79 -2.95 13.63
CA LEU A 42 2.32 -3.60 12.44
C LEU A 42 3.46 -4.58 12.78
N ALA A 43 4.38 -4.20 13.65
CA ALA A 43 5.45 -5.09 14.11
C ALA A 43 4.90 -6.34 14.83
N CYS A 44 3.83 -6.17 15.62
CA CYS A 44 3.13 -7.28 16.26
C CYS A 44 2.45 -8.20 15.23
N ILE A 45 1.83 -7.63 14.20
CA ILE A 45 1.17 -8.37 13.12
C ILE A 45 2.16 -9.13 12.26
N ALA A 46 3.22 -8.46 11.85
CA ALA A 46 4.22 -9.04 10.94
C ALA A 46 5.00 -10.19 11.58
N GLY A 47 5.11 -10.22 12.90
CA GLY A 47 5.97 -11.12 13.63
C GLY A 47 7.44 -10.85 13.31
N VAL A 48 8.27 -10.73 14.32
CA VAL A 48 9.72 -10.58 14.11
C VAL A 48 10.27 -11.91 13.63
N SER A 49 10.47 -12.07 12.33
CA SER A 49 11.11 -13.27 11.78
C SER A 49 12.57 -13.31 12.23
N LYS A 50 12.91 -14.33 13.04
CA LYS A 50 14.24 -14.50 13.63
C LYS A 50 15.33 -14.96 12.64
N LYS A 51 15.01 -15.15 11.36
CA LYS A 51 15.97 -15.62 10.34
C LYS A 51 16.11 -14.57 9.24
N ALA A 52 16.98 -13.60 9.47
CA ALA A 52 17.47 -12.73 8.41
C ALA A 52 18.50 -13.50 7.57
N GLY A 53 18.21 -13.69 6.26
CA GLY A 53 19.14 -14.27 5.29
C GLY A 53 19.83 -13.17 4.47
N ALA A 54 20.89 -13.52 3.73
CA ALA A 54 21.63 -12.57 2.91
C ALA A 54 20.73 -11.85 1.86
N ASN A 55 19.66 -12.49 1.40
CA ASN A 55 18.69 -11.92 0.47
C ASN A 55 17.72 -10.91 1.13
N ASP A 56 17.68 -10.83 2.46
CA ASP A 56 16.78 -9.91 3.17
C ASP A 56 17.17 -8.44 2.96
N PHE A 57 18.48 -8.16 2.81
CA PHE A 57 18.95 -6.80 2.56
C PHE A 57 18.40 -6.23 1.24
N VAL A 58 18.41 -7.02 0.18
CA VAL A 58 17.83 -6.62 -1.12
C VAL A 58 16.33 -6.41 -1.01
N GLY A 59 15.62 -7.29 -0.29
CA GLY A 59 14.19 -7.15 -0.01
C GLY A 59 13.87 -5.87 0.79
N ILE A 60 14.70 -5.53 1.77
CA ILE A 60 14.58 -4.28 2.55
C ILE A 60 14.74 -3.06 1.65
N LEU A 61 15.75 -3.04 0.77
CA LEU A 61 15.97 -1.93 -0.16
C LEU A 61 14.79 -1.75 -1.11
N TYR A 62 14.26 -2.83 -1.69
CA TYR A 62 13.05 -2.76 -2.53
C TYR A 62 11.82 -2.30 -1.75
N GLY A 63 11.65 -2.75 -0.50
CA GLY A 63 10.56 -2.31 0.37
C GLY A 63 10.63 -0.83 0.70
N LEU A 64 11.80 -0.32 1.08
CA LEU A 64 12.02 1.11 1.33
C LEU A 64 11.87 1.94 0.06
N GLY A 65 12.40 1.48 -1.08
CA GLY A 65 12.19 2.11 -2.37
C GLY A 65 10.70 2.25 -2.71
N SER A 66 9.94 1.18 -2.51
CA SER A 66 8.47 1.18 -2.69
C SER A 66 7.77 2.16 -1.73
N ALA A 67 8.23 2.28 -0.48
CA ALA A 67 7.70 3.24 0.49
C ALA A 67 7.93 4.69 0.03
N VAL A 68 9.11 5.02 -0.49
CA VAL A 68 9.41 6.34 -1.05
C VAL A 68 8.54 6.64 -2.26
N LEU A 69 8.40 5.68 -3.19
CA LEU A 69 7.55 5.84 -4.37
C LEU A 69 6.08 6.05 -3.98
N TYR A 70 5.56 5.28 -3.02
CA TYR A 70 4.19 5.45 -2.55
C TYR A 70 3.97 6.81 -1.87
N ALA A 71 4.89 7.25 -1.01
CA ALA A 71 4.84 8.59 -0.42
C ALA A 71 4.87 9.68 -1.50
N THR A 72 5.69 9.49 -2.55
CA THR A 72 5.76 10.40 -3.70
C THR A 72 4.42 10.49 -4.43
N VAL A 73 3.73 9.36 -4.65
CA VAL A 73 2.39 9.34 -5.26
C VAL A 73 1.39 10.15 -4.43
N ILE A 74 1.41 10.01 -3.09
CA ILE A 74 0.54 10.79 -2.21
C ILE A 74 0.83 12.29 -2.37
N PHE A 75 2.09 12.70 -2.33
CA PHE A 75 2.47 14.11 -2.47
C PHE A 75 2.12 14.68 -3.84
N LEU A 76 2.40 13.97 -4.92
CA LEU A 76 2.05 14.41 -6.27
C LEU A 76 0.54 14.61 -6.41
N ASN A 77 -0.29 13.66 -5.94
CA ASN A 77 -1.73 13.82 -5.98
C ASN A 77 -2.23 15.01 -5.13
N LYS A 78 -1.55 15.32 -4.03
CA LYS A 78 -1.86 16.50 -3.20
C LYS A 78 -1.42 17.82 -3.82
N CYS A 79 -0.33 17.82 -4.58
CA CYS A 79 0.15 19.01 -5.30
C CYS A 79 -0.69 19.32 -6.54
N LEU A 80 -1.25 18.31 -7.20
CA LEU A 80 -2.05 18.44 -8.42
C LEU A 80 -3.52 18.79 -8.10
N LYS A 81 -3.76 19.96 -7.50
CA LYS A 81 -5.09 20.37 -7.00
C LYS A 81 -6.13 20.57 -8.11
N ASP A 82 -5.71 20.99 -9.30
CA ASP A 82 -6.59 21.37 -10.40
C ASP A 82 -7.06 20.20 -11.28
N ILE A 83 -6.45 19.03 -11.12
CA ILE A 83 -6.78 17.82 -11.90
C ILE A 83 -7.82 17.00 -11.14
N LYS A 84 -8.96 16.67 -11.79
CA LYS A 84 -9.99 15.83 -11.16
C LYS A 84 -9.46 14.45 -10.77
N GLY A 85 -9.98 13.85 -9.68
CA GLY A 85 -9.55 12.52 -9.20
C GLY A 85 -9.65 11.45 -10.28
N ILE A 86 -10.70 11.48 -11.12
CA ILE A 86 -10.90 10.58 -12.25
C ILE A 86 -9.79 10.76 -13.31
N GLU A 87 -9.48 11.98 -13.68
CA GLU A 87 -8.43 12.30 -14.66
C GLU A 87 -7.07 11.83 -14.17
N SER A 88 -6.75 12.11 -12.90
CA SER A 88 -5.52 11.65 -12.25
C SER A 88 -5.43 10.12 -12.26
N SER A 89 -6.52 9.42 -11.94
CA SER A 89 -6.57 7.96 -11.95
C SER A 89 -6.34 7.38 -13.34
N ILE A 90 -7.00 7.94 -14.37
CA ILE A 90 -6.84 7.48 -15.76
C ILE A 90 -5.40 7.65 -16.22
N VAL A 91 -4.79 8.81 -15.95
CA VAL A 91 -3.38 9.05 -16.33
C VAL A 91 -2.43 8.10 -15.59
N GLN A 92 -2.60 7.94 -14.27
CA GLN A 92 -1.72 7.07 -13.47
C GLN A 92 -1.85 5.60 -13.89
N LEU A 93 -3.08 5.10 -14.06
CA LEU A 93 -3.32 3.72 -14.51
C LEU A 93 -2.84 3.52 -15.95
N GLY A 94 -3.05 4.51 -16.84
CA GLY A 94 -2.59 4.45 -18.22
C GLY A 94 -1.06 4.39 -18.31
N VAL A 95 -0.36 5.28 -17.61
CA VAL A 95 1.10 5.28 -17.57
C VAL A 95 1.64 3.97 -16.96
N SER A 96 1.02 3.48 -15.88
CA SER A 96 1.39 2.20 -15.26
C SER A 96 1.20 1.03 -16.22
N ALA A 97 0.06 0.99 -16.93
CA ALA A 97 -0.24 -0.07 -17.89
C ALA A 97 0.77 -0.07 -19.06
N ILE A 98 1.10 1.11 -19.62
CA ILE A 98 2.08 1.22 -20.71
C ILE A 98 3.48 0.80 -20.23
N SER A 99 3.89 1.26 -19.05
CA SER A 99 5.20 0.93 -18.49
C SER A 99 5.35 -0.57 -18.19
N LEU A 100 4.31 -1.18 -17.59
CA LEU A 100 4.29 -2.62 -17.33
C LEU A 100 4.22 -3.45 -18.61
N LEU A 101 3.43 -3.00 -19.60
CA LEU A 101 3.36 -3.64 -20.91
C LEU A 101 4.73 -3.69 -21.59
N ALA A 102 5.42 -2.54 -21.61
CA ALA A 102 6.77 -2.46 -22.15
C ALA A 102 7.74 -3.41 -21.42
N TYR A 103 7.70 -3.42 -20.09
CA TYR A 103 8.53 -4.31 -19.27
C TYR A 103 8.26 -5.78 -19.58
N VAL A 104 6.99 -6.21 -19.60
CA VAL A 104 6.61 -7.61 -19.87
C VAL A 104 7.03 -8.03 -21.28
N LEU A 105 6.83 -7.17 -22.30
CA LEU A 105 7.25 -7.47 -23.67
C LEU A 105 8.76 -7.64 -23.80
N MET A 106 9.54 -6.87 -23.01
CA MET A 106 11.01 -6.94 -23.05
C MET A 106 11.58 -8.09 -22.22
N SER A 107 10.90 -8.54 -21.16
CA SER A 107 11.42 -9.55 -20.24
C SER A 107 10.94 -10.98 -20.55
N GLU A 108 9.65 -11.22 -20.60
CA GLU A 108 9.09 -12.58 -20.66
C GLU A 108 8.18 -12.82 -21.85
N GLY A 109 7.66 -11.76 -22.47
CA GLY A 109 6.61 -11.85 -23.48
C GLY A 109 5.25 -12.33 -22.93
N PHE A 110 4.24 -12.36 -23.78
CA PHE A 110 2.91 -12.89 -23.43
C PHE A 110 2.82 -14.38 -23.72
N LYS A 111 2.57 -15.19 -22.68
CA LYS A 111 2.24 -16.61 -22.79
C LYS A 111 0.73 -16.82 -22.70
N LEU A 112 -0.02 -16.33 -23.67
CA LEU A 112 -1.46 -16.41 -23.68
C LEU A 112 -1.98 -17.80 -24.07
N ASP A 113 -1.20 -18.57 -24.79
CA ASP A 113 -1.59 -19.86 -25.35
C ASP A 113 -1.87 -20.94 -24.29
N GLU A 114 -1.35 -20.75 -23.08
CA GLU A 114 -1.52 -21.66 -21.94
C GLU A 114 -2.63 -21.22 -20.97
N MET A 115 -3.29 -20.06 -21.20
CA MET A 115 -4.28 -19.51 -20.27
C MET A 115 -5.66 -20.15 -20.47
N THR A 116 -6.16 -20.78 -19.42
CA THR A 116 -7.56 -21.24 -19.35
C THR A 116 -8.51 -20.06 -19.09
N VAL A 117 -9.82 -20.27 -19.27
CA VAL A 117 -10.84 -19.22 -19.09
C VAL A 117 -10.86 -18.65 -17.67
N THR A 118 -10.67 -19.49 -16.66
CA THR A 118 -10.75 -19.10 -15.25
C THR A 118 -9.72 -18.02 -14.86
N PRO A 119 -8.42 -18.17 -15.14
CA PRO A 119 -7.43 -17.10 -14.90
C PRO A 119 -7.77 -15.80 -15.64
N ILE A 120 -8.29 -15.86 -16.87
CA ILE A 120 -8.67 -14.65 -17.63
C ILE A 120 -9.81 -13.92 -16.93
N VAL A 121 -10.86 -14.62 -16.50
CA VAL A 121 -11.98 -14.02 -15.77
C VAL A 121 -11.52 -13.40 -14.45
N LEU A 122 -10.68 -14.10 -13.69
CA LEU A 122 -10.13 -13.58 -12.45
C LEU A 122 -9.25 -12.33 -12.70
N LEU A 123 -8.44 -12.33 -13.74
CA LEU A 123 -7.62 -11.18 -14.13
C LEU A 123 -8.50 -9.97 -14.49
N LEU A 124 -9.61 -10.19 -15.22
CA LEU A 124 -10.55 -9.11 -15.52
C LEU A 124 -11.24 -8.58 -14.27
N ILE A 125 -11.66 -9.42 -13.34
CA ILE A 125 -12.24 -9.01 -12.05
C ILE A 125 -11.24 -8.16 -11.28
N VAL A 126 -10.01 -8.62 -11.12
CA VAL A 126 -8.95 -7.88 -10.42
C VAL A 126 -8.62 -6.57 -11.15
N GLY A 127 -8.49 -6.59 -12.46
CA GLY A 127 -8.16 -5.41 -13.26
C GLY A 127 -9.26 -4.35 -13.23
N VAL A 128 -10.51 -4.73 -13.44
CA VAL A 128 -11.63 -3.77 -13.52
C VAL A 128 -12.10 -3.36 -12.12
N ILE A 129 -12.39 -4.32 -11.25
CA ILE A 129 -12.99 -4.01 -9.94
C ILE A 129 -11.92 -3.54 -8.96
N HIS A 130 -10.91 -4.38 -8.69
CA HIS A 130 -9.91 -4.07 -7.67
C HIS A 130 -8.97 -2.94 -8.11
N THR A 131 -8.52 -2.92 -9.36
CA THR A 131 -7.63 -1.85 -9.83
C THR A 131 -8.43 -0.66 -10.33
N GLY A 132 -9.36 -0.83 -11.27
CA GLY A 132 -10.12 0.27 -11.86
C GLY A 132 -10.98 1.03 -10.85
N VAL A 133 -11.99 0.36 -10.29
CA VAL A 133 -12.98 1.00 -9.39
C VAL A 133 -12.34 1.44 -8.08
N VAL A 134 -11.54 0.58 -7.44
CA VAL A 134 -10.92 0.90 -6.14
C VAL A 134 -9.95 2.06 -6.25
N TYR A 135 -9.11 2.12 -7.29
CA TYR A 135 -8.20 3.27 -7.48
C TYR A 135 -8.94 4.57 -7.81
N LEU A 136 -10.03 4.51 -8.55
CA LEU A 136 -10.89 5.69 -8.76
C LEU A 136 -11.42 6.24 -7.44
N LEU A 137 -11.95 5.37 -6.58
CA LEU A 137 -12.42 5.74 -5.25
C LEU A 137 -11.28 6.28 -4.36
N TYR A 138 -10.15 5.59 -4.36
CA TYR A 138 -8.98 5.95 -3.57
C TYR A 138 -8.45 7.35 -3.94
N PHE A 139 -8.17 7.61 -5.21
CA PHE A 139 -7.63 8.91 -5.64
C PHE A 139 -8.66 10.04 -5.54
N SER A 140 -9.95 9.74 -5.69
CA SER A 140 -11.01 10.72 -5.46
C SER A 140 -11.10 11.12 -3.98
N SER A 141 -11.08 10.14 -3.07
CA SER A 141 -11.15 10.36 -1.62
C SER A 141 -9.88 11.00 -1.06
N MET A 142 -8.71 10.70 -1.62
CA MET A 142 -7.42 11.25 -1.18
C MET A 142 -7.39 12.79 -1.23
N ARG A 143 -8.19 13.42 -2.08
CA ARG A 143 -8.23 14.88 -2.22
C ARG A 143 -8.90 15.57 -1.05
N GLU A 144 -9.93 14.95 -0.50
CA GLU A 144 -10.72 15.48 0.60
C GLU A 144 -9.98 15.39 1.94
N LEU A 145 -9.04 14.46 2.06
CA LEU A 145 -8.31 14.17 3.29
C LEU A 145 -6.93 14.83 3.31
N SER A 146 -6.36 15.11 4.48
CA SER A 146 -4.95 15.49 4.60
C SER A 146 -4.04 14.32 4.19
N ALA A 147 -2.82 14.60 3.67
CA ALA A 147 -1.86 13.56 3.34
C ALA A 147 -1.53 12.67 4.54
N GLN A 148 -1.45 13.27 5.74
CA GLN A 148 -1.23 12.58 7.00
C GLN A 148 -2.40 11.63 7.34
N SER A 149 -3.66 12.03 7.06
CA SER A 149 -4.83 11.16 7.29
C SER A 149 -4.86 10.00 6.31
N VAL A 150 -4.57 10.24 5.03
CA VAL A 150 -4.45 9.17 4.03
C VAL A 150 -3.38 8.16 4.44
N ALA A 151 -2.23 8.65 4.89
CA ALA A 151 -1.13 7.81 5.36
C ALA A 151 -1.53 6.97 6.59
N ALA A 152 -2.20 7.57 7.58
CA ALA A 152 -2.67 6.83 8.75
C ALA A 152 -3.70 5.74 8.41
N LEU A 153 -4.65 6.06 7.52
CA LEU A 153 -5.67 5.09 7.07
C LEU A 153 -5.06 3.90 6.30
N SER A 154 -3.91 4.06 5.66
CA SER A 154 -3.24 2.95 4.96
C SER A 154 -2.81 1.82 5.91
N TYR A 155 -2.71 2.07 7.22
CA TYR A 155 -2.45 1.00 8.18
C TYR A 155 -3.65 0.07 8.44
N ILE A 156 -4.83 0.40 7.94
CA ILE A 156 -5.99 -0.51 7.98
C ILE A 156 -5.75 -1.75 7.10
N ASP A 157 -4.99 -1.61 6.01
CA ASP A 157 -4.73 -2.69 5.05
C ASP A 157 -4.19 -3.98 5.70
N PRO A 158 -3.13 -3.96 6.53
CA PRO A 158 -2.63 -5.17 7.17
C PRO A 158 -3.62 -5.80 8.15
N VAL A 159 -4.49 -5.00 8.78
CA VAL A 159 -5.53 -5.53 9.67
C VAL A 159 -6.59 -6.27 8.87
N VAL A 160 -7.06 -5.67 7.78
CA VAL A 160 -8.03 -6.28 6.86
C VAL A 160 -7.45 -7.56 6.26
N ALA A 161 -6.17 -7.54 5.84
CA ALA A 161 -5.49 -8.71 5.28
C ALA A 161 -5.50 -9.90 6.24
N ILE A 162 -5.21 -9.69 7.53
CA ILE A 162 -5.22 -10.75 8.55
C ILE A 162 -6.64 -11.25 8.82
N LEU A 163 -7.61 -10.35 8.92
CA LEU A 163 -9.01 -10.73 9.12
C LEU A 163 -9.50 -11.61 7.96
N LEU A 164 -9.20 -11.21 6.72
CA LEU A 164 -9.57 -12.00 5.53
C LEU A 164 -8.84 -13.35 5.51
N ALA A 165 -7.56 -13.39 5.84
CA ALA A 165 -6.81 -14.65 5.95
C ALA A 165 -7.42 -15.57 7.01
N SER A 166 -7.84 -15.03 8.16
CA SER A 166 -8.50 -15.82 9.20
C SER A 166 -9.86 -16.36 8.76
N ILE A 167 -10.66 -15.55 8.05
CA ILE A 167 -12.02 -15.94 7.63
C ILE A 167 -11.98 -16.91 6.44
N PHE A 168 -11.22 -16.59 5.39
CA PHE A 168 -11.24 -17.35 4.14
C PHE A 168 -10.22 -18.47 4.06
N LEU A 169 -9.05 -18.31 4.69
CA LEU A 169 -8.00 -19.32 4.70
C LEU A 169 -7.99 -20.13 6.00
N HIS A 170 -8.91 -19.84 6.94
CA HIS A 170 -8.99 -20.49 8.25
C HIS A 170 -7.67 -20.44 9.04
N GLU A 171 -6.85 -19.42 8.81
CA GLU A 171 -5.62 -19.20 9.57
C GLU A 171 -5.95 -18.73 10.98
N LYS A 172 -5.34 -19.37 11.99
CA LYS A 172 -5.54 -18.98 13.38
C LYS A 172 -4.76 -17.70 13.68
N MET A 173 -5.47 -16.66 14.08
CA MET A 173 -4.84 -15.43 14.56
C MET A 173 -4.17 -15.69 15.91
N THR A 174 -2.93 -15.23 16.04
CA THR A 174 -2.24 -15.23 17.32
C THR A 174 -2.71 -14.06 18.19
N ILE A 175 -2.60 -14.19 19.52
CA ILE A 175 -2.93 -13.10 20.46
C ILE A 175 -2.13 -11.83 20.12
N VAL A 176 -0.88 -11.97 19.72
CA VAL A 176 -0.02 -10.85 19.34
C VAL A 176 -0.55 -10.12 18.11
N GLN A 177 -1.07 -10.85 17.12
CA GLN A 177 -1.70 -10.25 15.92
C GLN A 177 -3.01 -9.52 16.25
N ILE A 178 -3.80 -10.05 17.19
CA ILE A 178 -5.02 -9.39 17.66
C ILE A 178 -4.68 -8.08 18.38
N ILE A 179 -3.69 -8.09 19.29
CA ILE A 179 -3.21 -6.87 19.96
C ILE A 179 -2.68 -5.87 18.92
N GLY A 180 -1.89 -6.34 17.94
CA GLY A 180 -1.40 -5.50 16.85
C GLY A 180 -2.51 -4.83 16.04
N GLY A 181 -3.57 -5.59 15.72
CA GLY A 181 -4.76 -5.06 15.03
C GLY A 181 -5.48 -3.99 15.85
N ILE A 182 -5.66 -4.20 17.15
CA ILE A 182 -6.26 -3.22 18.06
C ILE A 182 -5.42 -1.94 18.12
N LEU A 183 -4.10 -2.05 18.21
CA LEU A 183 -3.20 -0.88 18.22
C LEU A 183 -3.25 -0.06 16.94
N ILE A 184 -3.56 -0.69 15.80
CA ILE A 184 -3.69 0.01 14.52
C ILE A 184 -5.05 0.74 14.43
N LEU A 185 -6.11 0.12 14.93
CA LEU A 185 -7.47 0.65 14.80
C LEU A 185 -7.85 1.66 15.91
N GLY A 186 -7.19 1.60 17.06
CA GLY A 186 -7.49 2.42 18.23
C GLY A 186 -6.70 3.66 18.36
#